data_04e6c61676e08a4c66e00ce4e96dfba8
#
_entry.id   04e6c61676e08a4c66e00ce4e96dfba8
#
_cell.length_a   1.000
_cell.length_b   1.000
_cell.length_c   1.000
_cell.angle_alpha   90.00
_cell.angle_beta   90.00
_cell.angle_gamma   90.00
#
_symmetry.space_group_name_H-M   'P 1'
#
loop_
_entity.id
_entity.type
_entity.pdbx_description
1 polymer ?
#
loop_
_entity_poly.entity_id
_entity_poly.type
_entity_poly.pdbx_seq_one_letter_code
_entity_poly.pdbx_strand_id
1 'polypeptide(L)'
;MLATLKDKIQRSAAKRSMLQESIGSRETRIASSIVQVQAFEEAQALVQLTATETQNQLKFHLEDLVQHAIESMFPGKYQFRVVFDIARGRTSASMFLESEGQPLDPMDECGGTVVQVVAFALRVAAWTLAPTDNV
;
A
#
# COMPACT_ATOMS: atom_id res chain seq x y z
N MET A 1 -31.65 -56.94 -29.05
CA MET A 1 -30.20 -56.75 -29.04
C MET A 1 -29.75 -55.48 -29.75
N LEU A 2 -30.15 -55.25 -30.99
CA LEU A 2 -29.79 -54.05 -31.73
C LEU A 2 -30.38 -52.75 -31.13
N ALA A 3 -31.58 -52.78 -30.58
CA ALA A 3 -32.19 -51.62 -29.93
C ALA A 3 -31.46 -51.17 -28.65
N THR A 4 -30.97 -52.11 -27.86
CA THR A 4 -30.22 -51.83 -26.64
C THR A 4 -28.79 -51.31 -26.92
N LEU A 5 -28.18 -51.74 -27.99
CA LEU A 5 -26.88 -51.19 -28.44
C LEU A 5 -27.04 -49.77 -28.99
N LYS A 6 -28.07 -49.54 -29.77
CA LYS A 6 -28.37 -48.21 -30.31
C LYS A 6 -28.68 -47.21 -29.20
N ASP A 7 -29.42 -47.59 -28.17
CA ASP A 7 -29.72 -46.77 -27.01
C ASP A 7 -28.45 -46.45 -26.19
N LYS A 8 -27.58 -47.44 -26.00
CA LYS A 8 -26.27 -47.22 -25.33
C LYS A 8 -25.37 -46.22 -26.10
N ILE A 9 -25.32 -46.37 -27.43
CA ILE A 9 -24.53 -45.44 -28.28
C ILE A 9 -25.12 -44.05 -28.23
N GLN A 10 -26.41 -43.88 -28.30
CA GLN A 10 -27.07 -42.56 -28.20
C GLN A 10 -26.82 -41.92 -26.84
N ARG A 11 -26.96 -42.66 -25.75
CA ARG A 11 -26.66 -42.15 -24.40
C ARG A 11 -25.19 -41.74 -24.25
N SER A 12 -24.25 -42.53 -24.77
CA SER A 12 -22.85 -42.20 -24.75
C SER A 12 -22.51 -40.95 -25.58
N ALA A 13 -23.15 -40.80 -26.76
CA ALA A 13 -22.97 -39.63 -27.59
C ALA A 13 -23.56 -38.37 -26.94
N ALA A 14 -24.75 -38.47 -26.32
CA ALA A 14 -25.37 -37.38 -25.59
C ALA A 14 -24.50 -36.96 -24.38
N LYS A 15 -23.99 -37.93 -23.61
CA LYS A 15 -23.08 -37.66 -22.48
C LYS A 15 -21.78 -36.98 -22.92
N ARG A 16 -21.22 -37.44 -24.05
CA ARG A 16 -20.03 -36.83 -24.64
C ARG A 16 -20.27 -35.39 -25.05
N SER A 17 -21.40 -35.12 -25.72
CA SER A 17 -21.80 -33.77 -26.13
C SER A 17 -21.94 -32.83 -24.91
N MET A 18 -22.64 -33.27 -23.86
CA MET A 18 -22.81 -32.50 -22.62
C MET A 18 -21.46 -32.21 -21.93
N LEU A 19 -20.56 -33.20 -21.92
CA LEU A 19 -19.23 -33.02 -21.34
C LEU A 19 -18.40 -32.03 -22.17
N GLN A 20 -18.43 -32.11 -23.48
CA GLN A 20 -17.74 -31.15 -24.36
C GLN A 20 -18.27 -29.73 -24.17
N GLU A 21 -19.55 -29.54 -24.07
CA GLU A 21 -20.19 -28.24 -23.81
C GLU A 21 -19.77 -27.71 -22.41
N SER A 22 -19.77 -28.58 -21.40
CA SER A 22 -19.31 -28.23 -20.04
C SER A 22 -17.81 -27.82 -20.02
N ILE A 23 -16.96 -28.54 -20.75
CA ILE A 23 -15.55 -28.20 -20.90
C ILE A 23 -15.41 -26.82 -21.56
N GLY A 24 -16.05 -26.57 -22.69
CA GLY A 24 -15.98 -25.29 -23.39
C GLY A 24 -16.46 -24.14 -22.52
N SER A 25 -17.56 -24.34 -21.77
CA SER A 25 -18.04 -23.32 -20.80
C SER A 25 -17.01 -23.03 -19.68
N ARG A 26 -16.38 -24.08 -19.16
CA ARG A 26 -15.34 -23.92 -18.12
C ARG A 26 -14.09 -23.22 -18.66
N GLU A 27 -13.65 -23.58 -19.87
CA GLU A 27 -12.51 -22.94 -20.53
C GLU A 27 -12.78 -21.44 -20.75
N THR A 28 -13.97 -21.08 -21.20
CA THR A 28 -14.37 -19.68 -21.35
C THR A 28 -14.36 -18.93 -20.02
N ARG A 29 -14.86 -19.57 -18.95
CA ARG A 29 -14.83 -18.98 -17.61
C ARG A 29 -13.41 -18.80 -17.09
N ILE A 30 -12.53 -19.78 -17.32
CA ILE A 30 -11.12 -19.69 -16.93
C ILE A 30 -10.44 -18.52 -17.68
N ALA A 31 -10.63 -18.44 -19.00
CA ALA A 31 -10.07 -17.36 -19.80
C ALA A 31 -10.55 -15.98 -19.32
N SER A 32 -11.84 -15.82 -19.03
CA SER A 32 -12.40 -14.60 -18.46
C SER A 32 -11.82 -14.28 -17.09
N SER A 33 -11.66 -15.27 -16.22
CA SER A 33 -11.08 -15.09 -14.89
C SER A 33 -9.60 -14.66 -14.95
N ILE A 34 -8.83 -15.22 -15.89
CA ILE A 34 -7.43 -14.82 -16.10
C ILE A 34 -7.34 -13.34 -16.48
N VAL A 35 -8.18 -12.88 -17.41
CA VAL A 35 -8.22 -11.47 -17.81
C VAL A 35 -8.59 -10.56 -16.62
N GLN A 36 -9.55 -11.00 -15.81
CA GLN A 36 -9.92 -10.25 -14.61
C GLN A 36 -8.77 -10.17 -13.59
N VAL A 37 -8.08 -11.28 -13.34
CA VAL A 37 -6.92 -11.31 -12.43
C VAL A 37 -5.83 -10.37 -12.93
N GLN A 38 -5.50 -10.38 -14.21
CA GLN A 38 -4.52 -9.47 -14.79
C GLN A 38 -4.92 -8.01 -14.61
N ALA A 39 -6.18 -7.66 -14.85
CA ALA A 39 -6.68 -6.30 -14.63
C ALA A 39 -6.59 -5.87 -13.16
N PHE A 40 -6.87 -6.78 -12.22
CA PHE A 40 -6.72 -6.50 -10.80
C PHE A 40 -5.27 -6.33 -10.38
N GLU A 41 -4.35 -7.14 -10.92
CA GLU A 41 -2.91 -7.01 -10.66
C GLU A 41 -2.37 -5.67 -11.16
N GLU A 42 -2.75 -5.24 -12.36
CA GLU A 42 -2.38 -3.94 -12.90
C GLU A 42 -2.95 -2.80 -12.05
N ALA A 43 -4.22 -2.87 -11.67
CA ALA A 43 -4.84 -1.88 -10.78
C ALA A 43 -4.15 -1.83 -9.42
N GLN A 44 -3.80 -2.97 -8.84
CA GLN A 44 -3.07 -3.05 -7.58
C GLN A 44 -1.68 -2.40 -7.69
N ALA A 45 -0.96 -2.65 -8.79
CA ALA A 45 0.35 -2.04 -9.03
C ALA A 45 0.25 -0.51 -9.11
N LEU A 46 -0.75 0.02 -9.80
CA LEU A 46 -1.01 1.47 -9.87
C LEU A 46 -1.34 2.08 -8.51
N VAL A 47 -2.19 1.43 -7.72
CA VAL A 47 -2.53 1.88 -6.36
C VAL A 47 -1.29 1.90 -5.47
N GLN A 48 -0.45 0.86 -5.53
CA GLN A 48 0.80 0.80 -4.77
C GLN A 48 1.78 1.89 -5.17
N LEU A 49 1.93 2.14 -6.47
CA LEU A 49 2.79 3.21 -6.98
C LEU A 49 2.32 4.58 -6.47
N THR A 50 1.03 4.86 -6.57
CA THR A 50 0.44 6.11 -6.11
C THR A 50 0.58 6.28 -4.59
N ALA A 51 0.36 5.19 -3.84
CA ALA A 51 0.53 5.20 -2.38
C ALA A 51 1.98 5.51 -1.98
N THR A 52 2.96 4.88 -2.65
CA THR A 52 4.38 5.11 -2.40
C THR A 52 4.77 6.55 -2.72
N GLU A 53 4.31 7.08 -3.85
CA GLU A 53 4.56 8.49 -4.22
C GLU A 53 3.97 9.46 -3.20
N THR A 54 2.73 9.23 -2.77
CA THR A 54 2.08 10.04 -1.75
C THR A 54 2.83 9.98 -0.41
N GLN A 55 3.31 8.81 -0.01
CA GLN A 55 4.12 8.64 1.20
C GLN A 55 5.45 9.39 1.09
N ASN A 56 6.11 9.37 -0.06
CA ASN A 56 7.36 10.09 -0.28
C ASN A 56 7.15 11.61 -0.21
N GLN A 57 6.09 12.12 -0.80
CA GLN A 57 5.73 13.54 -0.74
C GLN A 57 5.42 13.97 0.70
N LEU A 58 4.65 13.17 1.42
CA LEU A 58 4.33 13.42 2.82
C LEU A 58 5.59 13.40 3.69
N LYS A 59 6.45 12.40 3.50
CA LYS A 59 7.74 12.30 4.17
C LYS A 59 8.58 13.56 3.96
N PHE A 60 8.76 13.97 2.72
CA PHE A 60 9.55 15.15 2.38
C PHE A 60 8.98 16.41 3.04
N HIS A 61 7.68 16.59 2.99
CA HIS A 61 7.03 17.74 3.60
C HIS A 61 7.17 17.77 5.13
N LEU A 62 7.01 16.64 5.78
CA LEU A 62 7.19 16.53 7.24
C LEU A 62 8.65 16.76 7.63
N GLU A 63 9.59 16.11 6.94
CA GLU A 63 11.02 16.26 7.20
C GLU A 63 11.47 17.71 7.02
N ASP A 64 11.05 18.38 5.96
CA ASP A 64 11.39 19.76 5.66
C ASP A 64 10.86 20.73 6.72
N LEU A 65 9.58 20.66 7.05
CA LEU A 65 8.97 21.53 8.06
C LEU A 65 9.59 21.36 9.45
N VAL A 66 9.74 20.11 9.89
CA VAL A 66 10.30 19.82 11.21
C VAL A 66 11.78 20.17 11.26
N GLN A 67 12.52 19.89 10.18
CA GLN A 67 13.94 20.23 10.08
C GLN A 67 14.16 21.74 10.19
N HIS A 68 13.34 22.57 9.54
CA HIS A 68 13.45 24.02 9.66
C HIS A 68 13.24 24.50 11.10
N ALA A 69 12.30 23.92 11.81
CA ALA A 69 12.06 24.27 13.21
C ALA A 69 13.24 23.85 14.10
N ILE A 70 13.78 22.65 13.89
CA ILE A 70 14.94 22.15 14.65
C ILE A 70 16.18 22.99 14.35
N GLU A 71 16.45 23.28 13.08
CA GLU A 71 17.60 24.04 12.65
C GLU A 71 17.61 25.47 13.22
N SER A 72 16.43 26.06 13.38
CA SER A 72 16.27 27.38 13.99
C SER A 72 16.67 27.41 15.47
N MET A 73 16.50 26.29 16.18
CA MET A 73 16.77 26.20 17.62
C MET A 73 18.09 25.51 17.94
N PHE A 74 18.48 24.54 17.09
CA PHE A 74 19.66 23.68 17.30
C PHE A 74 20.44 23.52 15.99
N PRO A 75 21.10 24.58 15.50
CA PRO A 75 21.76 24.57 14.19
C PRO A 75 22.76 23.43 14.04
N GLY A 76 22.62 22.63 13.00
CA GLY A 76 23.54 21.57 12.62
C GLY A 76 23.64 20.37 13.58
N LYS A 77 22.81 20.32 14.63
CA LYS A 77 22.93 19.29 15.67
C LYS A 77 22.09 18.04 15.39
N TYR A 78 20.90 18.21 14.85
CA TYR A 78 19.95 17.12 14.65
C TYR A 78 19.38 17.14 13.23
N GLN A 79 19.15 15.95 12.68
CA GLN A 79 18.40 15.75 11.45
C GLN A 79 17.13 14.95 11.77
N PHE A 80 15.98 15.45 11.34
CA PHE A 80 14.72 14.75 11.52
C PHE A 80 14.48 13.78 10.36
N ARG A 81 14.08 12.55 10.69
CA ARG A 81 13.81 11.50 9.71
C ARG A 81 12.47 10.85 9.95
N VAL A 82 11.78 10.58 8.86
CA VAL A 82 10.54 9.81 8.83
C VAL A 82 10.74 8.57 7.97
N VAL A 83 10.41 7.41 8.50
CA VAL A 83 10.45 6.14 7.77
C VAL A 83 9.06 5.54 7.77
N PHE A 84 8.54 5.27 6.57
CA PHE A 84 7.32 4.51 6.41
C PHE A 84 7.66 3.03 6.24
N ASP A 85 7.00 2.19 7.00
CA ASP A 85 7.11 0.74 6.92
C ASP A 85 5.72 0.11 6.71
N ILE A 86 5.70 -0.97 5.94
CA ILE A 86 4.47 -1.72 5.67
C ILE A 86 4.61 -3.08 6.32
N ALA A 87 3.99 -3.25 7.47
CA ALA A 87 3.94 -4.52 8.17
C ALA A 87 2.50 -5.05 8.23
N ARG A 88 2.31 -6.29 7.78
CA ARG A 88 1.01 -6.99 7.83
C ARG A 88 -0.14 -6.21 7.14
N GLY A 89 0.16 -5.55 6.01
CA GLY A 89 -0.84 -4.77 5.26
C GLY A 89 -1.25 -3.45 5.92
N ARG A 90 -0.52 -3.01 6.94
CA ARG A 90 -0.71 -1.70 7.57
C ARG A 90 0.55 -0.86 7.39
N THR A 91 0.35 0.38 6.99
CA THR A 91 1.44 1.36 6.95
C THR A 91 1.63 1.94 8.35
N SER A 92 2.85 1.89 8.84
CA SER A 92 3.29 2.58 10.05
C SER A 92 4.33 3.63 9.71
N ALA A 93 4.38 4.71 10.48
CA ALA A 93 5.41 5.74 10.34
C ALA A 93 6.22 5.78 11.64
N SER A 94 7.53 5.68 11.50
CA SER A 94 8.48 5.86 12.59
C SER A 94 9.22 7.17 12.40
N MET A 95 9.38 7.93 13.46
CA MET A 95 10.06 9.22 13.47
C MET A 95 11.21 9.16 14.44
N PHE A 96 12.39 9.61 14.01
CA PHE A 96 13.57 9.67 14.85
C PHE A 96 14.43 10.89 14.49
N LEU A 97 15.30 11.24 15.38
CA LEU A 97 16.33 12.23 15.15
C LEU A 97 17.67 11.54 14.87
N GLU A 98 18.46 12.12 14.03
CA GLU A 98 19.81 11.66 13.74
C GLU A 98 20.79 12.72 14.20
N SER A 99 21.79 12.32 14.97
CA SER A 99 22.89 13.18 15.39
C SER A 99 24.20 12.44 15.21
N GLU A 100 25.16 13.07 14.54
CA GLU A 100 26.47 12.48 14.24
C GLU A 100 26.40 11.12 13.54
N GLY A 101 25.37 10.91 12.71
CA GLY A 101 25.14 9.66 11.98
C GLY A 101 24.52 8.52 12.83
N GLN A 102 24.09 8.81 14.06
CA GLN A 102 23.41 7.86 14.93
C GLN A 102 21.93 8.22 15.08
N PRO A 103 21.02 7.26 14.90
CA PRO A 103 19.61 7.48 15.15
C PRO A 103 19.36 7.58 16.67
N LEU A 104 18.59 8.57 17.06
CA LEU A 104 18.19 8.85 18.44
C LEU A 104 16.66 8.79 18.56
N ASP A 105 16.16 8.14 19.60
CA ASP A 105 14.75 8.24 19.94
C ASP A 105 14.47 9.63 20.56
N PRO A 106 13.54 10.41 19.96
CA PRO A 106 13.20 11.72 20.47
C PRO A 106 12.71 11.72 21.92
N MET A 107 12.04 10.64 22.33
CA MET A 107 11.40 10.55 23.65
C MET A 107 12.40 10.16 24.76
N ASP A 108 13.34 9.27 24.43
CA ASP A 108 14.22 8.66 25.42
C ASP A 108 15.63 9.26 25.43
N GLU A 109 16.14 9.69 24.28
CA GLU A 109 17.56 10.07 24.12
C GLU A 109 17.77 11.57 23.87
N CYS A 110 16.68 12.32 23.61
CA CYS A 110 16.75 13.76 23.39
C CYS A 110 16.26 14.56 24.59
N GLY A 111 16.81 15.75 24.76
CA GLY A 111 16.34 16.66 25.81
C GLY A 111 14.89 17.12 25.60
N GLY A 112 14.14 17.35 26.66
CA GLY A 112 12.73 17.72 26.61
C GLY A 112 12.41 18.93 25.72
N THR A 113 13.35 19.88 25.57
CA THR A 113 13.19 21.03 24.68
C THR A 113 13.16 20.61 23.20
N VAL A 114 14.00 19.64 22.81
CA VAL A 114 14.01 19.11 21.44
C VAL A 114 12.69 18.44 21.12
N VAL A 115 12.20 17.62 22.04
CA VAL A 115 10.88 16.94 21.90
C VAL A 115 9.74 17.96 21.73
N GLN A 116 9.77 19.05 22.50
CA GLN A 116 8.74 20.10 22.40
C GLN A 116 8.78 20.80 21.04
N VAL A 117 9.97 21.12 20.52
CA VAL A 117 10.13 21.73 19.19
C VAL A 117 9.63 20.80 18.10
N VAL A 118 10.01 19.53 18.14
CA VAL A 118 9.52 18.51 17.17
C VAL A 118 8.00 18.35 17.27
N ALA A 119 7.46 18.23 18.47
CA ALA A 119 6.02 18.09 18.68
C ALA A 119 5.23 19.31 18.20
N PHE A 120 5.74 20.52 18.43
CA PHE A 120 5.13 21.73 17.89
C PHE A 120 5.17 21.77 16.36
N ALA A 121 6.33 21.52 15.76
CA ALA A 121 6.49 21.49 14.31
C ALA A 121 5.58 20.45 13.64
N LEU A 122 5.46 19.25 14.23
CA LEU A 122 4.54 18.22 13.75
C LEU A 122 3.06 18.65 13.83
N ARG A 123 2.67 19.38 14.86
CA ARG A 123 1.31 19.94 14.94
C ARG A 123 1.05 20.97 13.85
N VAL A 124 2.01 21.84 13.57
CA VAL A 124 1.92 22.80 12.46
C VAL A 124 1.85 22.06 11.14
N ALA A 125 2.70 21.06 10.91
CA ALA A 125 2.67 20.24 9.72
C ALA A 125 1.32 19.52 9.54
N ALA A 126 0.78 18.93 10.60
CA ALA A 126 -0.52 18.29 10.57
C ALA A 126 -1.65 19.27 10.25
N TRP A 127 -1.57 20.48 10.76
CA TRP A 127 -2.55 21.51 10.45
C TRP A 127 -2.48 22.00 9.00
N THR A 128 -1.28 22.13 8.43
CA THR A 128 -1.12 22.51 7.01
C THR A 128 -1.54 21.41 6.04
N LEU A 129 -1.49 20.14 6.48
CA LEU A 129 -1.91 18.98 5.69
C LEU A 129 -3.38 18.62 5.88
N ALA A 130 -4.04 19.17 6.91
CA ALA A 130 -5.46 18.94 7.11
C ALA A 130 -6.24 19.50 5.91
N PRO A 131 -7.18 18.72 5.32
CA PRO A 131 -8.04 19.25 4.29
C PRO A 131 -8.77 20.46 4.87
N THR A 132 -8.57 21.62 4.26
CA THR A 132 -9.39 22.79 4.54
C THR A 132 -10.76 22.48 3.98
N ASP A 133 -11.67 21.99 4.82
CA ASP A 133 -13.09 22.00 4.51
C ASP A 133 -13.46 23.47 4.35
N ASN A 134 -13.45 23.91 3.10
CA ASN A 134 -14.06 25.16 2.74
C ASN A 134 -15.58 25.01 2.98
N VAL A 135 -16.02 25.52 4.10
CA VAL A 135 -17.44 25.81 4.35
C VAL A 135 -17.92 26.86 3.38
#